data_0f29d2fa50f3d75944b37d50a21ca082
#
_entry.id   0f29d2fa50f3d75944b37d50a21ca082
#
_cell.length_a   1.000
_cell.length_b   1.000
_cell.length_c   1.000
_cell.angle_alpha   90.00
_cell.angle_beta   90.00
_cell.angle_gamma   90.00
#
_symmetry.space_group_name_H-M   'P 1'
#
loop_
_entity.id
_entity.type
_entity.pdbx_description
1 polymer ?
#
loop_
_entity_poly.entity_id
_entity_poly.type
_entity_poly.pdbx_seq_one_letter_code
_entity_poly.pdbx_strand_id
1 'polypeptide(L)'
;MKSVTFSSILIAFFTLVLSSPNLAQQTLKPTDNCRDHSASAIAAFADADLEEVVRNALSVDSGEDLTCALLSELIRLTVPAESERVVYGGTLRPLPSKPFENLDGIQNLTNLTTLSIINRLITDISPISELTNLRVLNLHTNWFSDISPLIGLTNLEQLIISENPISDISALRQLINLRQLHVHGLYPYQLQHYLNYKDGRDPDVVFNGITDISPLAGLIQLRLLRIHLNTISDISPLAGLTNLTHLRLYDNQITDIGALSGMNNLILLWIHNNQIDDINALSDMPGMLQLSLNNNAISNIDALSNMADLENLFLSNNKIEDIAPLRRLQNLQVLRLENNAINDISSLGNLRNLKELSLAHNPSLYHVQPLLVNEGIGRGDELDLRFTYVRCSDMDAFEDKGVTLLRVTALNGSACAGRRLEDP
;
A
#
# COMPACT_ATOMS: atom_id res chain seq x y z
N MET A 1 49.78 7.05 -95.90
CA MET A 1 49.81 7.51 -94.50
C MET A 1 48.75 6.75 -93.76
N LYS A 2 49.15 6.01 -92.78
CA LYS A 2 48.39 4.88 -92.22
C LYS A 2 47.35 5.37 -91.22
N SER A 3 46.10 5.00 -91.46
CA SER A 3 45.00 5.15 -90.52
C SER A 3 45.06 4.05 -89.42
N VAL A 4 44.98 4.46 -88.20
CA VAL A 4 44.87 3.55 -87.03
C VAL A 4 43.41 3.53 -86.59
N THR A 5 42.77 2.39 -86.77
CA THR A 5 41.41 2.09 -86.26
C THR A 5 41.49 1.73 -84.78
N PHE A 6 40.76 2.51 -83.94
CA PHE A 6 40.49 2.14 -82.50
C PHE A 6 39.32 1.19 -82.42
N SER A 7 39.59 0.02 -81.91
CA SER A 7 38.58 -1.02 -81.62
C SER A 7 38.00 -0.77 -80.20
N SER A 8 36.72 -0.48 -80.13
CA SER A 8 36.01 -0.27 -78.84
C SER A 8 35.71 -1.61 -78.19
N ILE A 9 36.34 -1.88 -77.05
CA ILE A 9 36.02 -3.02 -76.21
C ILE A 9 34.85 -2.61 -75.25
N LEU A 10 33.68 -3.21 -75.48
CA LEU A 10 32.48 -3.07 -74.63
C LEU A 10 32.63 -4.00 -73.41
N ILE A 11 32.99 -3.44 -72.27
CA ILE A 11 32.97 -4.18 -70.97
C ILE A 11 31.55 -4.18 -70.43
N ALA A 12 30.86 -5.32 -70.57
CA ALA A 12 29.60 -5.54 -69.94
C ALA A 12 29.81 -5.77 -68.40
N PHE A 13 29.47 -4.78 -67.59
CA PHE A 13 29.33 -4.96 -66.15
C PHE A 13 28.08 -5.82 -65.86
N PHE A 14 28.30 -7.10 -65.60
CA PHE A 14 27.30 -7.94 -64.95
C PHE A 14 27.25 -7.52 -63.50
N THR A 15 26.29 -6.69 -63.14
CA THR A 15 25.91 -6.50 -61.74
C THR A 15 25.26 -7.80 -61.25
N LEU A 16 26.05 -8.60 -60.53
CA LEU A 16 25.54 -9.72 -59.75
C LEU A 16 24.71 -9.11 -58.63
N VAL A 17 23.42 -9.01 -58.83
CA VAL A 17 22.48 -8.82 -57.69
C VAL A 17 22.54 -10.11 -56.89
N LEU A 18 23.42 -10.13 -55.89
CA LEU A 18 23.34 -11.12 -54.83
C LEU A 18 22.00 -10.89 -54.12
N SER A 19 20.96 -11.61 -54.53
CA SER A 19 19.79 -11.82 -53.74
C SER A 19 20.29 -12.44 -52.42
N SER A 20 20.35 -11.64 -51.37
CA SER A 20 20.51 -12.15 -50.02
C SER A 20 19.49 -13.27 -49.85
N PRO A 21 19.86 -14.46 -49.38
CA PRO A 21 18.86 -15.44 -49.03
C PRO A 21 17.92 -14.76 -48.06
N ASN A 22 16.63 -14.79 -48.38
CA ASN A 22 15.59 -14.47 -47.38
C ASN A 22 15.84 -15.46 -46.25
N LEU A 23 16.66 -15.07 -45.23
CA LEU A 23 16.76 -15.79 -44.00
C LEU A 23 15.32 -15.77 -43.42
N ALA A 24 14.67 -16.92 -43.44
CA ALA A 24 13.35 -17.08 -42.85
C ALA A 24 13.43 -16.42 -41.48
N GLN A 25 12.56 -15.48 -41.23
CA GLN A 25 12.50 -14.76 -39.94
C GLN A 25 12.32 -15.77 -38.82
N GLN A 26 13.27 -15.78 -37.87
CA GLN A 26 13.25 -16.76 -36.80
C GLN A 26 12.12 -16.46 -35.82
N THR A 27 11.23 -17.42 -35.61
CA THR A 27 10.25 -17.35 -34.52
C THR A 27 10.85 -17.97 -33.27
N LEU A 28 10.85 -17.21 -32.19
CA LEU A 28 11.34 -17.62 -30.87
C LEU A 28 10.27 -18.42 -30.13
N LYS A 29 10.72 -19.23 -29.17
CA LYS A 29 9.80 -19.81 -28.17
C LYS A 29 9.47 -18.75 -27.13
N PRO A 30 8.36 -18.90 -26.38
CA PRO A 30 8.01 -17.95 -25.31
C PRO A 30 9.11 -17.76 -24.27
N THR A 31 9.91 -18.81 -23.98
CA THR A 31 11.04 -18.76 -23.03
C THR A 31 12.34 -18.19 -23.59
N ASP A 32 12.44 -17.98 -24.90
CA ASP A 32 13.64 -17.42 -25.53
C ASP A 32 13.75 -15.93 -25.26
N ASN A 33 14.96 -15.39 -25.27
CA ASN A 33 15.24 -14.00 -25.00
C ASN A 33 15.70 -13.25 -26.27
N CYS A 34 15.06 -12.17 -26.59
CA CYS A 34 15.40 -11.30 -27.72
C CYS A 34 16.87 -10.80 -27.70
N ARG A 35 17.48 -10.73 -26.54
CA ARG A 35 18.91 -10.33 -26.40
C ARG A 35 19.87 -11.28 -27.12
N ASP A 36 19.47 -12.55 -27.28
CA ASP A 36 20.30 -13.60 -27.86
C ASP A 36 20.05 -13.78 -29.36
N HIS A 37 19.14 -12.96 -29.93
CA HIS A 37 18.68 -13.10 -31.31
C HIS A 37 18.74 -11.78 -32.09
N SER A 38 18.45 -11.86 -33.40
CA SER A 38 18.40 -10.65 -34.23
C SER A 38 17.19 -9.77 -33.88
N ALA A 39 17.32 -8.47 -34.14
CA ALA A 39 16.22 -7.52 -33.95
C ALA A 39 14.96 -7.85 -34.79
N SER A 40 15.13 -8.62 -35.89
CA SER A 40 14.03 -9.10 -36.74
C SER A 40 13.42 -10.44 -36.28
N ALA A 41 13.96 -11.10 -35.26
CA ALA A 41 13.37 -12.33 -34.73
C ALA A 41 11.97 -12.02 -34.17
N ILE A 42 11.04 -12.96 -34.36
CA ILE A 42 9.64 -12.86 -33.90
C ILE A 42 9.57 -13.49 -32.52
N ALA A 43 9.25 -12.69 -31.50
CA ALA A 43 9.02 -13.19 -30.17
C ALA A 43 7.61 -13.79 -30.05
N ALA A 44 7.48 -14.77 -29.17
CA ALA A 44 6.22 -15.40 -28.84
C ALA A 44 5.90 -15.19 -27.34
N PHE A 45 4.63 -15.25 -27.00
CA PHE A 45 4.12 -15.23 -25.63
C PHE A 45 3.45 -16.56 -25.33
N ALA A 46 3.61 -17.08 -24.11
CA ALA A 46 2.96 -18.31 -23.70
C ALA A 46 1.45 -18.10 -23.44
N ASP A 47 1.08 -16.89 -23.03
CA ASP A 47 -0.30 -16.51 -22.70
C ASP A 47 -0.86 -15.57 -23.78
N ALA A 48 -1.96 -15.98 -24.39
CA ALA A 48 -2.55 -15.23 -25.50
C ALA A 48 -3.19 -13.89 -25.05
N ASP A 49 -3.73 -13.83 -23.82
CA ASP A 49 -4.30 -12.59 -23.27
C ASP A 49 -3.18 -11.59 -22.92
N LEU A 50 -2.01 -12.08 -22.46
CA LEU A 50 -0.84 -11.23 -22.27
C LEU A 50 -0.32 -10.70 -23.62
N GLU A 51 -0.25 -11.55 -24.67
CA GLU A 51 0.14 -11.13 -26.01
C GLU A 51 -0.82 -10.04 -26.54
N GLU A 52 -2.12 -10.22 -26.39
CA GLU A 52 -3.13 -9.24 -26.81
C GLU A 52 -2.90 -7.88 -26.13
N VAL A 53 -2.62 -7.89 -24.81
CA VAL A 53 -2.33 -6.64 -24.08
C VAL A 53 -1.07 -5.96 -24.61
N VAL A 54 -0.02 -6.72 -24.94
CA VAL A 54 1.22 -6.18 -25.53
C VAL A 54 0.95 -5.59 -26.90
N ARG A 55 0.20 -6.29 -27.77
CA ARG A 55 -0.21 -5.79 -29.07
C ARG A 55 -0.99 -4.49 -28.99
N ASN A 56 -1.95 -4.43 -28.10
CA ASN A 56 -2.75 -3.22 -27.85
C ASN A 56 -1.85 -2.05 -27.39
N ALA A 57 -0.90 -2.32 -26.50
CA ALA A 57 0.05 -1.30 -26.00
C ALA A 57 0.97 -0.77 -27.09
N LEU A 58 1.33 -1.59 -28.08
CA LEU A 58 2.13 -1.23 -29.25
C LEU A 58 1.27 -0.68 -30.43
N SER A 59 -0.06 -0.78 -30.33
CA SER A 59 -0.99 -0.41 -31.41
C SER A 59 -0.76 -1.20 -32.71
N VAL A 60 -0.54 -2.52 -32.59
CA VAL A 60 -0.31 -3.44 -33.71
C VAL A 60 -1.43 -4.47 -33.84
N ASP A 61 -1.77 -4.84 -35.07
CA ASP A 61 -2.84 -5.80 -35.36
C ASP A 61 -2.41 -7.25 -35.07
N SER A 62 -3.39 -8.14 -34.94
CA SER A 62 -3.15 -9.57 -34.64
C SER A 62 -2.38 -10.32 -35.72
N GLY A 63 -2.31 -9.78 -36.95
CA GLY A 63 -1.57 -10.37 -38.06
C GLY A 63 -0.14 -9.87 -38.23
N GLU A 64 0.28 -8.89 -37.43
CA GLU A 64 1.64 -8.35 -37.49
C GLU A 64 2.60 -9.15 -36.61
N ASP A 65 3.85 -9.28 -37.05
CA ASP A 65 4.89 -9.98 -36.30
C ASP A 65 5.39 -9.12 -35.13
N LEU A 66 5.35 -9.68 -33.91
CA LEU A 66 5.98 -9.06 -32.73
C LEU A 66 7.49 -9.26 -32.76
N THR A 67 8.20 -8.44 -33.53
CA THR A 67 9.65 -8.54 -33.62
C THR A 67 10.33 -8.05 -32.35
N CYS A 68 11.55 -8.54 -32.08
CA CYS A 68 12.37 -8.07 -30.95
C CYS A 68 12.62 -6.56 -31.00
N ALA A 69 12.78 -5.99 -32.21
CA ALA A 69 12.88 -4.54 -32.38
C ALA A 69 11.62 -3.81 -31.92
N LEU A 70 10.45 -4.28 -32.37
CA LEU A 70 9.16 -3.68 -32.01
C LEU A 70 8.89 -3.76 -30.50
N LEU A 71 9.14 -4.92 -29.88
CA LEU A 71 8.97 -5.10 -28.44
C LEU A 71 9.87 -4.16 -27.61
N SER A 72 11.06 -3.82 -28.15
CA SER A 72 11.98 -2.89 -27.49
C SER A 72 11.49 -1.42 -27.48
N GLU A 73 10.48 -1.08 -28.24
CA GLU A 73 9.87 0.26 -28.23
C GLU A 73 8.94 0.46 -27.02
N LEU A 74 8.50 -0.62 -26.39
CA LEU A 74 7.56 -0.54 -25.26
C LEU A 74 8.28 -0.12 -23.96
N ILE A 75 7.92 1.06 -23.48
CA ILE A 75 8.48 1.65 -22.25
C ILE A 75 7.57 1.41 -21.04
N ARG A 76 6.26 1.24 -21.25
CA ARG A 76 5.27 1.05 -20.20
C ARG A 76 4.26 -0.02 -20.61
N LEU A 77 4.00 -0.95 -19.71
CA LEU A 77 2.92 -1.92 -19.86
C LEU A 77 2.03 -1.86 -18.62
N THR A 78 0.77 -1.53 -18.82
CA THR A 78 -0.24 -1.55 -17.77
C THR A 78 -1.40 -2.40 -18.22
N VAL A 79 -1.61 -3.50 -17.53
CA VAL A 79 -2.75 -4.38 -17.76
C VAL A 79 -3.93 -3.80 -16.99
N PRO A 80 -5.03 -3.42 -17.66
CA PRO A 80 -6.22 -2.90 -16.99
C PRO A 80 -6.74 -3.91 -15.96
N ALA A 81 -7.10 -3.43 -14.77
CA ALA A 81 -7.86 -4.25 -13.83
C ALA A 81 -9.25 -4.49 -14.42
N GLU A 82 -9.71 -5.74 -14.48
CA GLU A 82 -10.98 -6.10 -15.11
C GLU A 82 -12.25 -5.60 -14.40
N SER A 83 -12.13 -5.03 -13.23
CA SER A 83 -13.27 -4.38 -12.57
C SER A 83 -12.83 -3.05 -11.96
N GLU A 84 -13.51 -1.97 -12.35
CA GLU A 84 -13.36 -0.61 -11.84
C GLU A 84 -13.75 -0.43 -10.36
N ARG A 85 -13.95 -1.51 -9.60
CA ARG A 85 -14.31 -1.44 -8.19
C ARG A 85 -13.18 -1.91 -7.30
N VAL A 86 -12.10 -1.14 -7.28
CA VAL A 86 -11.17 -1.14 -6.15
C VAL A 86 -11.86 -0.40 -5.01
N VAL A 87 -12.70 -1.07 -4.26
CA VAL A 87 -13.24 -0.50 -3.01
C VAL A 87 -12.22 -0.78 -1.92
N TYR A 88 -11.52 0.26 -1.51
CA TYR A 88 -10.82 0.26 -0.23
C TYR A 88 -11.87 0.06 0.87
N GLY A 89 -11.84 -1.07 1.56
CA GLY A 89 -12.72 -1.37 2.69
C GLY A 89 -13.70 -2.52 2.44
N GLY A 90 -13.25 -3.75 2.61
CA GLY A 90 -14.11 -4.86 3.04
C GLY A 90 -15.01 -5.55 2.02
N THR A 91 -14.91 -5.28 0.74
CA THR A 91 -15.70 -6.02 -0.26
C THR A 91 -14.84 -7.01 -1.05
N LEU A 92 -15.34 -8.25 -1.16
CA LEU A 92 -14.77 -9.33 -1.96
C LEU A 92 -14.52 -8.81 -3.39
N ARG A 93 -13.25 -8.83 -3.84
CA ARG A 93 -12.95 -8.63 -5.26
C ARG A 93 -13.34 -9.90 -6.01
N PRO A 94 -14.06 -9.80 -7.12
CA PRO A 94 -14.26 -10.97 -7.97
C PRO A 94 -12.89 -11.47 -8.48
N LEU A 95 -12.80 -12.78 -8.70
CA LEU A 95 -11.68 -13.36 -9.45
C LEU A 95 -11.61 -12.70 -10.83
N PRO A 96 -10.41 -12.53 -11.39
CA PRO A 96 -10.29 -12.04 -12.76
C PRO A 96 -11.02 -13.00 -13.70
N SER A 97 -11.73 -12.47 -14.67
CA SER A 97 -12.39 -13.26 -15.71
C SER A 97 -11.35 -13.91 -16.66
N LYS A 98 -10.15 -13.29 -16.72
CA LYS A 98 -9.02 -13.71 -17.54
C LYS A 98 -7.74 -13.70 -16.71
N PRO A 99 -7.40 -14.80 -15.97
CA PRO A 99 -6.10 -14.93 -15.33
C PRO A 99 -5.00 -15.04 -16.40
N PHE A 100 -3.79 -14.59 -16.07
CA PHE A 100 -2.64 -14.95 -16.91
C PHE A 100 -2.07 -16.28 -16.42
N GLU A 101 -2.03 -17.25 -17.31
CA GLU A 101 -1.50 -18.58 -17.00
C GLU A 101 0.03 -18.58 -16.88
N ASN A 102 0.70 -17.71 -17.68
CA ASN A 102 2.14 -17.62 -17.77
C ASN A 102 2.60 -16.23 -18.21
N LEU A 103 3.73 -15.76 -17.69
CA LEU A 103 4.37 -14.50 -18.11
C LEU A 103 5.48 -14.69 -19.15
N ASP A 104 5.78 -15.92 -19.62
CA ASP A 104 6.82 -16.15 -20.63
C ASP A 104 6.54 -15.35 -21.91
N GLY A 105 7.56 -14.68 -22.38
CA GLY A 105 7.49 -13.69 -23.46
C GLY A 105 7.71 -12.26 -22.96
N ILE A 106 7.33 -11.95 -21.71
CA ILE A 106 7.46 -10.60 -21.13
C ILE A 106 8.93 -10.17 -20.98
N GLN A 107 9.87 -11.11 -20.80
CA GLN A 107 11.32 -10.85 -20.72
C GLN A 107 11.85 -10.14 -21.95
N ASN A 108 11.12 -10.20 -23.08
CA ASN A 108 11.48 -9.55 -24.34
C ASN A 108 11.16 -8.05 -24.38
N LEU A 109 10.41 -7.53 -23.39
CA LEU A 109 10.12 -6.10 -23.25
C LEU A 109 11.25 -5.37 -22.53
N THR A 110 12.47 -5.47 -23.06
CA THR A 110 13.72 -5.12 -22.37
C THR A 110 13.88 -3.66 -21.98
N ASN A 111 13.13 -2.74 -22.61
CA ASN A 111 13.15 -1.31 -22.33
C ASN A 111 12.03 -0.85 -21.38
N LEU A 112 11.24 -1.79 -20.81
CA LEU A 112 10.23 -1.41 -19.86
C LEU A 112 10.82 -0.70 -18.64
N THR A 113 10.26 0.45 -18.33
CA THR A 113 10.51 1.20 -17.10
C THR A 113 9.35 1.10 -16.13
N THR A 114 8.17 0.76 -16.63
CA THR A 114 6.94 0.59 -15.82
C THR A 114 6.21 -0.67 -16.24
N LEU A 115 5.97 -1.56 -15.28
CA LEU A 115 5.14 -2.74 -15.45
C LEU A 115 4.07 -2.77 -14.36
N SER A 116 2.80 -2.91 -14.75
CA SER A 116 1.68 -3.05 -13.81
C SER A 116 0.75 -4.16 -14.27
N ILE A 117 0.67 -5.24 -13.49
CA ILE A 117 -0.20 -6.40 -13.71
C ILE A 117 -0.90 -6.73 -12.39
N ILE A 118 -2.13 -6.24 -12.23
CA ILE A 118 -2.87 -6.32 -10.98
C ILE A 118 -4.00 -7.36 -11.10
N ASN A 119 -4.15 -8.21 -10.07
CA ASN A 119 -5.25 -9.17 -9.96
C ASN A 119 -5.37 -10.09 -11.19
N ARG A 120 -4.31 -10.83 -11.51
CA ARG A 120 -4.24 -11.76 -12.66
C ARG A 120 -3.89 -13.19 -12.27
N LEU A 121 -3.88 -13.52 -10.96
CA LEU A 121 -3.56 -14.83 -10.39
C LEU A 121 -2.15 -15.34 -10.74
N ILE A 122 -1.21 -14.44 -11.02
CA ILE A 122 0.17 -14.78 -11.33
C ILE A 122 0.80 -15.52 -10.16
N THR A 123 1.38 -16.68 -10.42
CA THR A 123 2.09 -17.52 -9.43
C THR A 123 3.60 -17.54 -9.63
N ASP A 124 4.07 -17.29 -10.85
CA ASP A 124 5.48 -17.24 -11.22
C ASP A 124 5.84 -15.90 -11.86
N ILE A 125 6.83 -15.23 -11.29
CA ILE A 125 7.36 -13.96 -11.78
C ILE A 125 8.80 -14.09 -12.30
N SER A 126 9.30 -15.31 -12.49
CA SER A 126 10.65 -15.54 -13.03
C SER A 126 10.92 -14.83 -14.36
N PRO A 127 9.95 -14.71 -15.31
CA PRO A 127 10.19 -14.03 -16.58
C PRO A 127 10.49 -12.54 -16.47
N ILE A 128 10.15 -11.87 -15.34
CA ILE A 128 10.44 -10.44 -15.16
C ILE A 128 11.88 -10.17 -14.72
N SER A 129 12.66 -11.18 -14.32
CA SER A 129 14.03 -11.02 -13.79
C SER A 129 15.00 -10.29 -14.74
N GLU A 130 14.72 -10.37 -16.04
CA GLU A 130 15.53 -9.73 -17.09
C GLU A 130 15.18 -8.25 -17.36
N LEU A 131 14.08 -7.76 -16.78
CA LEU A 131 13.58 -6.39 -17.01
C LEU A 131 14.33 -5.36 -16.15
N THR A 132 15.64 -5.33 -16.23
CA THR A 132 16.52 -4.54 -15.37
C THR A 132 16.36 -3.03 -15.48
N ASN A 133 15.65 -2.54 -16.51
CA ASN A 133 15.31 -1.12 -16.66
C ASN A 133 14.10 -0.66 -15.86
N LEU A 134 13.39 -1.60 -15.18
CA LEU A 134 12.20 -1.27 -14.40
C LEU A 134 12.52 -0.31 -13.26
N ARG A 135 11.73 0.76 -13.19
CA ARG A 135 11.68 1.72 -12.08
C ARG A 135 10.41 1.57 -11.26
N VAL A 136 9.30 1.20 -11.91
CA VAL A 136 8.00 0.99 -11.28
C VAL A 136 7.51 -0.40 -11.60
N LEU A 137 7.30 -1.21 -10.56
CA LEU A 137 6.72 -2.53 -10.67
C LEU A 137 5.51 -2.65 -9.74
N ASN A 138 4.35 -2.94 -10.33
CA ASN A 138 3.11 -3.18 -9.58
C ASN A 138 2.51 -4.53 -9.95
N LEU A 139 2.61 -5.47 -9.02
CA LEU A 139 2.07 -6.83 -9.11
C LEU A 139 1.09 -7.11 -7.96
N HIS A 140 0.38 -6.06 -7.51
CA HIS A 140 -0.59 -6.12 -6.42
C HIS A 140 -1.68 -7.17 -6.66
N THR A 141 -2.07 -7.89 -5.61
CA THR A 141 -3.16 -8.88 -5.65
C THR A 141 -2.90 -9.96 -6.70
N ASN A 142 -1.78 -10.64 -6.61
CA ASN A 142 -1.46 -11.85 -7.35
C ASN A 142 -1.18 -12.99 -6.36
N TRP A 143 -0.54 -14.10 -6.80
CA TRP A 143 -0.45 -15.32 -5.99
C TRP A 143 0.93 -15.95 -5.98
N PHE A 144 1.95 -15.16 -6.25
CA PHE A 144 3.34 -15.57 -6.11
C PHE A 144 3.82 -15.36 -4.68
N SER A 145 4.66 -16.27 -4.20
CA SER A 145 5.35 -16.18 -2.90
C SER A 145 6.86 -15.97 -3.06
N ASP A 146 7.44 -16.47 -4.16
CA ASP A 146 8.87 -16.30 -4.45
C ASP A 146 9.10 -14.96 -5.15
N ILE A 147 9.88 -14.08 -4.51
CA ILE A 147 10.32 -12.79 -5.05
C ILE A 147 11.81 -12.76 -5.39
N SER A 148 12.49 -13.92 -5.40
CA SER A 148 13.90 -13.99 -5.81
C SER A 148 14.18 -13.44 -7.19
N PRO A 149 13.24 -13.49 -8.19
CA PRO A 149 13.43 -12.84 -9.48
C PRO A 149 13.63 -11.32 -9.43
N LEU A 150 13.31 -10.66 -8.31
CA LEU A 150 13.48 -9.22 -8.15
C LEU A 150 14.93 -8.79 -7.82
N ILE A 151 15.81 -9.72 -7.42
CA ILE A 151 17.17 -9.41 -6.92
C ILE A 151 17.96 -8.52 -7.88
N GLY A 152 17.83 -8.74 -9.20
CA GLY A 152 18.55 -7.99 -10.25
C GLY A 152 17.94 -6.63 -10.60
N LEU A 153 16.72 -6.33 -10.14
CA LEU A 153 15.97 -5.14 -10.55
C LEU A 153 16.35 -3.89 -9.73
N THR A 154 17.64 -3.62 -9.62
CA THR A 154 18.21 -2.60 -8.73
C THR A 154 17.84 -1.15 -9.08
N ASN A 155 17.25 -0.90 -10.27
CA ASN A 155 16.74 0.40 -10.67
C ASN A 155 15.34 0.71 -10.13
N LEU A 156 14.70 -0.22 -9.41
CA LEU A 156 13.36 -0.01 -8.87
C LEU A 156 13.32 1.13 -7.85
N GLU A 157 12.43 2.07 -8.11
CA GLU A 157 12.10 3.20 -7.22
C GLU A 157 10.76 2.97 -6.51
N GLN A 158 9.82 2.28 -7.17
CA GLN A 158 8.52 1.91 -6.62
C GLN A 158 8.23 0.44 -6.84
N LEU A 159 7.95 -0.28 -5.75
CA LEU A 159 7.58 -1.69 -5.76
C LEU A 159 6.28 -1.88 -4.98
N ILE A 160 5.26 -2.43 -5.66
CA ILE A 160 3.96 -2.77 -5.07
C ILE A 160 3.70 -4.24 -5.33
N ILE A 161 3.87 -5.06 -4.30
CA ILE A 161 3.70 -6.52 -4.31
C ILE A 161 2.79 -6.99 -3.18
N SER A 162 1.97 -6.09 -2.67
CA SER A 162 1.01 -6.36 -1.59
C SER A 162 -0.08 -7.33 -2.02
N GLU A 163 -0.71 -7.96 -1.03
CA GLU A 163 -1.79 -8.94 -1.25
C GLU A 163 -1.32 -10.13 -2.12
N ASN A 164 -0.09 -10.56 -1.85
CA ASN A 164 0.50 -11.80 -2.33
C ASN A 164 0.94 -12.65 -1.12
N PRO A 165 1.02 -13.99 -1.22
CA PRO A 165 1.42 -14.85 -0.12
C PRO A 165 2.94 -14.84 0.11
N ILE A 166 3.52 -13.65 0.31
CA ILE A 166 4.95 -13.44 0.51
C ILE A 166 5.28 -13.53 2.01
N SER A 167 6.29 -14.32 2.37
CA SER A 167 6.82 -14.38 3.74
C SER A 167 8.33 -14.07 3.81
N ASP A 168 9.08 -14.34 2.74
CA ASP A 168 10.50 -14.01 2.64
C ASP A 168 10.72 -12.80 1.73
N ILE A 169 11.33 -11.75 2.28
CA ILE A 169 11.66 -10.51 1.57
C ILE A 169 13.18 -10.30 1.42
N SER A 170 13.98 -11.35 1.56
CA SER A 170 15.46 -11.29 1.46
C SER A 170 15.93 -10.70 0.12
N ALA A 171 15.19 -10.93 -0.96
CA ALA A 171 15.44 -10.38 -2.30
C ALA A 171 15.45 -8.84 -2.34
N LEU A 172 14.79 -8.16 -1.40
CA LEU A 172 14.70 -6.69 -1.38
C LEU A 172 15.99 -6.01 -0.91
N ARG A 173 16.92 -6.73 -0.28
CA ARG A 173 18.13 -6.18 0.36
C ARG A 173 18.95 -5.28 -0.55
N GLN A 174 18.98 -5.54 -1.85
CA GLN A 174 19.80 -4.80 -2.81
C GLN A 174 19.04 -3.71 -3.57
N LEU A 175 17.74 -3.57 -3.36
CA LEU A 175 16.90 -2.59 -4.04
C LEU A 175 17.02 -1.20 -3.39
N ILE A 176 18.24 -0.71 -3.23
CA ILE A 176 18.58 0.49 -2.43
C ILE A 176 18.02 1.80 -3.00
N ASN A 177 17.52 1.79 -4.24
CA ASN A 177 16.90 2.95 -4.87
C ASN A 177 15.40 3.07 -4.57
N LEU A 178 14.82 2.10 -3.83
CA LEU A 178 13.41 2.12 -3.47
C LEU A 178 13.05 3.35 -2.63
N ARG A 179 12.04 4.05 -3.10
CA ARG A 179 11.39 5.20 -2.44
C ARG A 179 10.01 4.85 -1.90
N GLN A 180 9.34 3.88 -2.55
CA GLN A 180 8.02 3.40 -2.15
C GLN A 180 8.01 1.87 -2.19
N LEU A 181 7.61 1.28 -1.06
CA LEU A 181 7.46 -0.16 -0.93
C LEU A 181 6.11 -0.49 -0.30
N HIS A 182 5.30 -1.27 -1.02
CA HIS A 182 4.08 -1.86 -0.51
C HIS A 182 4.22 -3.37 -0.54
N VAL A 183 4.27 -3.99 0.62
CA VAL A 183 4.42 -5.45 0.83
C VAL A 183 3.57 -5.92 2.01
N HIS A 184 2.40 -5.30 2.16
CA HIS A 184 1.46 -5.73 3.20
C HIS A 184 0.83 -7.08 2.85
N GLY A 185 0.45 -7.81 3.90
CA GLY A 185 -0.10 -9.16 3.80
C GLY A 185 -1.51 -9.22 3.21
N LEU A 186 -2.05 -10.44 3.24
CA LEU A 186 -3.41 -10.73 2.77
C LEU A 186 -4.44 -10.38 3.86
N TYR A 187 -5.56 -9.79 3.46
CA TYR A 187 -6.71 -9.70 4.35
C TYR A 187 -7.33 -11.09 4.61
N PRO A 188 -7.93 -11.36 5.77
CA PRO A 188 -8.49 -12.68 6.10
C PRO A 188 -9.47 -13.23 5.06
N TYR A 189 -10.29 -12.37 4.44
CA TYR A 189 -11.24 -12.78 3.39
C TYR A 189 -10.53 -13.20 2.08
N GLN A 190 -9.38 -12.63 1.78
CA GLN A 190 -8.58 -12.99 0.59
C GLN A 190 -7.92 -14.35 0.79
N LEU A 191 -7.43 -14.63 1.99
CA LEU A 191 -6.87 -15.92 2.33
C LEU A 191 -7.93 -17.03 2.15
N GLN A 192 -9.16 -16.83 2.65
CA GLN A 192 -10.24 -17.79 2.45
C GLN A 192 -10.58 -18.00 0.97
N HIS A 193 -10.53 -16.93 0.18
CA HIS A 193 -10.78 -16.96 -1.26
C HIS A 193 -9.68 -17.75 -2.00
N TYR A 194 -8.43 -17.54 -1.61
CA TYR A 194 -7.28 -18.29 -2.12
C TYR A 194 -7.40 -19.79 -1.83
N LEU A 195 -7.74 -20.16 -0.60
CA LEU A 195 -7.91 -21.56 -0.20
C LEU A 195 -9.03 -22.25 -0.98
N ASN A 196 -10.12 -21.53 -1.27
CA ASN A 196 -11.25 -22.05 -2.05
C ASN A 196 -10.89 -22.25 -3.54
N TYR A 197 -10.07 -21.36 -4.13
CA TYR A 197 -9.67 -21.46 -5.54
C TYR A 197 -8.73 -22.63 -5.83
N LYS A 198 -7.82 -22.92 -4.94
CA LYS A 198 -6.88 -24.04 -5.09
C LYS A 198 -7.51 -25.43 -4.91
N ASP A 199 -8.86 -25.55 -4.91
CA ASP A 199 -9.58 -26.83 -4.77
C ASP A 199 -9.18 -27.64 -3.52
N GLY A 200 -8.75 -26.97 -2.43
CA GLY A 200 -8.30 -27.63 -1.23
C GLY A 200 -7.01 -28.46 -1.39
N ARG A 201 -6.24 -28.25 -2.46
CA ARG A 201 -5.07 -29.07 -2.81
C ARG A 201 -3.87 -28.88 -1.89
N ASP A 202 -3.86 -27.83 -1.10
CA ASP A 202 -2.82 -27.64 -0.09
C ASP A 202 -3.45 -27.06 1.19
N PRO A 203 -3.98 -27.95 2.08
CA PRO A 203 -4.54 -27.52 3.35
C PRO A 203 -3.47 -27.00 4.32
N ASP A 204 -2.19 -27.17 4.01
CA ASP A 204 -1.06 -26.82 4.88
C ASP A 204 -0.41 -25.47 4.52
N VAL A 205 -0.93 -24.72 3.56
CA VAL A 205 -0.49 -23.33 3.32
C VAL A 205 -0.99 -22.44 4.47
N VAL A 206 -0.28 -22.49 5.56
CA VAL A 206 -0.38 -21.48 6.61
C VAL A 206 0.36 -20.24 6.10
N PHE A 207 -0.39 -19.23 5.68
CA PHE A 207 0.21 -17.93 5.40
C PHE A 207 0.63 -17.28 6.72
N ASN A 208 1.92 -17.37 7.02
CA ASN A 208 2.47 -16.81 8.27
C ASN A 208 2.80 -15.32 8.17
N GLY A 209 2.67 -14.71 6.99
CA GLY A 209 3.09 -13.33 6.78
C GLY A 209 4.61 -13.13 6.88
N ILE A 210 5.04 -11.88 6.73
CA ILE A 210 6.43 -11.48 6.92
C ILE A 210 6.69 -11.33 8.41
N THR A 211 7.80 -11.94 8.88
CA THR A 211 8.30 -11.84 10.26
C THR A 211 9.61 -11.06 10.30
N ASP A 212 10.55 -11.42 9.42
CA ASP A 212 11.88 -10.81 9.34
C ASP A 212 11.90 -9.67 8.32
N ILE A 213 12.14 -8.44 8.82
CA ILE A 213 12.29 -7.24 8.00
C ILE A 213 13.74 -6.73 7.97
N SER A 214 14.72 -7.54 8.40
CA SER A 214 16.15 -7.18 8.33
C SER A 214 16.62 -6.82 6.90
N PRO A 215 16.04 -7.36 5.81
CA PRO A 215 16.38 -6.93 4.46
C PRO A 215 16.11 -5.46 4.16
N LEU A 216 15.25 -4.79 4.93
CA LEU A 216 14.89 -3.38 4.71
C LEU A 216 15.91 -2.39 5.29
N ALA A 217 16.80 -2.81 6.19
CA ALA A 217 17.68 -1.92 6.96
C ALA A 217 18.56 -0.99 6.08
N GLY A 218 18.92 -1.43 4.86
CA GLY A 218 19.73 -0.65 3.91
C GLY A 218 18.94 0.27 2.97
N LEU A 219 17.59 0.23 2.99
CA LEU A 219 16.74 0.94 2.05
C LEU A 219 16.49 2.41 2.47
N ILE A 220 17.56 3.14 2.72
CA ILE A 220 17.53 4.49 3.32
C ILE A 220 16.85 5.55 2.44
N GLN A 221 16.56 5.26 1.16
CA GLN A 221 15.81 6.16 0.28
C GLN A 221 14.29 6.06 0.46
N LEU A 222 13.81 5.10 1.26
CA LEU A 222 12.38 4.90 1.48
C LEU A 222 11.72 6.14 2.10
N ARG A 223 10.63 6.56 1.48
CA ARG A 223 9.73 7.63 1.93
C ARG A 223 8.37 7.10 2.33
N LEU A 224 7.92 6.01 1.69
CA LEU A 224 6.66 5.36 1.98
C LEU A 224 6.88 3.86 2.14
N LEU A 225 6.47 3.33 3.31
CA LEU A 225 6.49 1.89 3.61
C LEU A 225 5.11 1.44 4.09
N ARG A 226 4.52 0.45 3.41
CA ARG A 226 3.31 -0.25 3.84
C ARG A 226 3.63 -1.73 4.01
N ILE A 227 3.65 -2.17 5.27
CA ILE A 227 4.01 -3.53 5.66
C ILE A 227 3.08 -4.07 6.77
N HIS A 228 1.85 -3.57 6.78
CA HIS A 228 0.79 -4.01 7.68
C HIS A 228 0.24 -5.39 7.32
N LEU A 229 -0.63 -5.98 8.17
CA LEU A 229 -1.20 -7.31 7.96
C LEU A 229 -0.11 -8.39 7.79
N ASN A 230 0.86 -8.39 8.70
CA ASN A 230 1.96 -9.37 8.76
C ASN A 230 2.11 -9.89 10.19
N THR A 231 3.22 -10.55 10.52
CA THR A 231 3.50 -11.09 11.86
C THR A 231 4.79 -10.51 12.45
N ILE A 232 5.06 -9.22 12.14
CA ILE A 232 6.27 -8.51 12.54
C ILE A 232 6.20 -8.18 14.03
N SER A 233 7.23 -8.53 14.79
CA SER A 233 7.40 -8.12 16.19
C SER A 233 8.61 -7.21 16.40
N ASP A 234 9.70 -7.41 15.64
CA ASP A 234 10.90 -6.59 15.68
C ASP A 234 10.97 -5.61 14.52
N ILE A 235 10.93 -4.31 14.84
CA ILE A 235 11.09 -3.21 13.89
C ILE A 235 12.45 -2.51 13.99
N SER A 236 13.41 -3.05 14.74
CA SER A 236 14.75 -2.49 14.84
C SER A 236 15.46 -2.25 13.51
N PRO A 237 15.20 -3.06 12.41
CA PRO A 237 15.76 -2.77 11.10
C PRO A 237 15.31 -1.45 10.48
N LEU A 238 14.23 -0.84 10.96
CA LEU A 238 13.74 0.44 10.44
C LEU A 238 14.49 1.66 10.99
N ALA A 239 15.26 1.53 12.06
CA ALA A 239 15.87 2.66 12.79
C ALA A 239 16.69 3.62 11.91
N GLY A 240 17.30 3.12 10.82
CA GLY A 240 18.06 3.95 9.86
C GLY A 240 17.22 4.65 8.78
N LEU A 241 15.91 4.36 8.67
CA LEU A 241 15.06 4.83 7.57
C LEU A 241 14.45 6.22 7.86
N THR A 242 15.27 7.17 8.25
CA THR A 242 14.86 8.51 8.71
C THR A 242 14.22 9.39 7.61
N ASN A 243 14.26 8.96 6.34
CA ASN A 243 13.57 9.63 5.23
C ASN A 243 12.09 9.25 5.11
N LEU A 244 11.60 8.32 5.94
CA LEU A 244 10.19 7.91 5.92
C LEU A 244 9.28 9.09 6.30
N THR A 245 8.27 9.30 5.46
CA THR A 245 7.18 10.26 5.68
C THR A 245 5.86 9.57 5.96
N HIS A 246 5.66 8.36 5.42
CA HIS A 246 4.44 7.57 5.58
C HIS A 246 4.79 6.14 5.95
N LEU A 247 4.34 5.71 7.13
CA LEU A 247 4.63 4.37 7.65
C LEU A 247 3.33 3.70 8.10
N ARG A 248 3.06 2.50 7.57
CA ARG A 248 1.92 1.67 7.99
C ARG A 248 2.40 0.32 8.46
N LEU A 249 2.23 0.06 9.76
CA LEU A 249 2.64 -1.12 10.50
C LEU A 249 1.46 -1.77 11.27
N TYR A 250 0.23 -1.36 11.01
CA TYR A 250 -0.93 -1.88 11.73
C TYR A 250 -1.18 -3.38 11.45
N ASP A 251 -1.91 -4.05 12.34
CA ASP A 251 -2.15 -5.50 12.26
C ASP A 251 -0.83 -6.29 12.18
N ASN A 252 0.01 -6.12 13.22
CA ASN A 252 1.26 -6.84 13.46
C ASN A 252 1.35 -7.28 14.94
N GLN A 253 2.53 -7.68 15.41
CA GLN A 253 2.77 -8.14 16.79
C GLN A 253 3.79 -7.26 17.53
N ILE A 254 3.85 -5.96 17.18
CA ILE A 254 4.86 -5.02 17.66
C ILE A 254 4.56 -4.64 19.11
N THR A 255 5.59 -4.70 19.95
CA THR A 255 5.56 -4.24 21.35
C THR A 255 6.47 -3.02 21.55
N ASP A 256 7.67 -3.03 20.95
CA ASP A 256 8.67 -2.00 21.08
C ASP A 256 8.77 -1.15 19.80
N ILE A 257 8.61 0.17 19.95
CA ILE A 257 8.72 1.13 18.86
C ILE A 257 9.94 2.05 18.99
N GLY A 258 10.93 1.68 19.81
CA GLY A 258 12.17 2.43 20.00
C GLY A 258 12.90 2.77 18.70
N ALA A 259 12.81 1.90 17.69
CA ALA A 259 13.35 2.12 16.35
C ALA A 259 12.78 3.33 15.61
N LEU A 260 11.62 3.85 16.01
CA LEU A 260 11.01 5.04 15.42
C LEU A 260 11.60 6.34 15.96
N SER A 261 12.39 6.28 17.03
CA SER A 261 13.04 7.47 17.60
C SER A 261 13.93 8.15 16.56
N GLY A 262 13.73 9.47 16.38
CA GLY A 262 14.48 10.25 15.39
C GLY A 262 13.92 10.24 13.97
N MET A 263 12.77 9.58 13.70
CA MET A 263 12.08 9.65 12.40
C MET A 263 11.26 10.95 12.27
N ASN A 264 11.90 12.09 12.42
CA ASN A 264 11.26 13.41 12.52
C ASN A 264 10.57 13.88 11.21
N ASN A 265 10.75 13.12 10.12
CA ASN A 265 10.08 13.38 8.83
C ASN A 265 8.72 12.69 8.70
N LEU A 266 8.30 11.88 9.70
CA LEU A 266 7.02 11.21 9.65
C LEU A 266 5.86 12.20 9.71
N ILE A 267 4.97 12.08 8.72
CA ILE A 267 3.73 12.85 8.57
C ILE A 267 2.53 11.95 8.90
N LEU A 268 2.61 10.68 8.53
CA LEU A 268 1.60 9.67 8.77
C LEU A 268 2.23 8.43 9.40
N LEU A 269 1.71 8.04 10.57
CA LEU A 269 2.03 6.77 11.23
C LEU A 269 0.74 6.01 11.59
N TRP A 270 0.53 4.85 10.98
CA TRP A 270 -0.54 3.93 11.36
C TRP A 270 0.06 2.65 11.91
N ILE A 271 -0.10 2.46 13.23
CA ILE A 271 0.48 1.34 13.98
C ILE A 271 -0.53 0.73 14.96
N HIS A 272 -1.81 0.90 14.65
CA HIS A 272 -2.91 0.31 15.41
C HIS A 272 -2.94 -1.23 15.29
N ASN A 273 -3.70 -1.90 16.18
CA ASN A 273 -3.77 -3.36 16.24
C ASN A 273 -2.39 -3.99 16.43
N ASN A 274 -1.71 -3.57 17.47
CA ASN A 274 -0.42 -4.11 17.94
C ASN A 274 -0.47 -4.33 19.46
N GLN A 275 0.66 -4.44 20.13
CA GLN A 275 0.77 -4.70 21.58
C GLN A 275 1.60 -3.64 22.28
N ILE A 276 1.57 -2.39 21.80
CA ILE A 276 2.41 -1.28 22.23
C ILE A 276 1.86 -0.71 23.54
N ASP A 277 2.72 -0.50 24.53
CA ASP A 277 2.38 0.16 25.79
C ASP A 277 3.18 1.45 26.02
N ASP A 278 4.40 1.55 25.47
CA ASP A 278 5.27 2.72 25.55
C ASP A 278 5.40 3.40 24.16
N ILE A 279 5.07 4.71 24.13
CA ILE A 279 5.17 5.55 22.93
C ILE A 279 6.18 6.69 23.05
N ASN A 280 7.11 6.63 24.02
CA ASN A 280 8.12 7.68 24.24
C ASN A 280 9.00 7.94 23.00
N ALA A 281 9.20 6.93 22.16
CA ALA A 281 9.92 7.07 20.87
C ALA A 281 9.30 8.10 19.92
N LEU A 282 8.02 8.50 20.13
CA LEU A 282 7.31 9.46 19.27
C LEU A 282 7.45 10.92 19.75
N SER A 283 8.14 11.20 20.86
CA SER A 283 8.16 12.52 21.52
C SER A 283 8.66 13.68 20.66
N ASP A 284 9.51 13.41 19.66
CA ASP A 284 10.17 14.41 18.83
C ASP A 284 9.67 14.41 17.36
N MET A 285 8.34 14.29 17.15
CA MET A 285 7.73 14.25 15.82
C MET A 285 6.74 15.42 15.60
N PRO A 286 7.19 16.67 15.60
CA PRO A 286 6.31 17.84 15.56
C PRO A 286 5.50 17.94 14.26
N GLY A 287 6.01 17.43 13.12
CA GLY A 287 5.35 17.46 11.81
C GLY A 287 4.33 16.34 11.56
N MET A 288 4.00 15.53 12.58
CA MET A 288 2.99 14.48 12.47
C MET A 288 1.61 15.08 12.25
N LEU A 289 0.93 14.69 11.15
CA LEU A 289 -0.44 15.12 10.84
C LEU A 289 -1.46 14.05 11.20
N GLN A 290 -1.12 12.76 11.01
CA GLN A 290 -2.05 11.65 11.23
C GLN A 290 -1.37 10.53 12.02
N LEU A 291 -1.93 10.20 13.18
CA LEU A 291 -1.41 9.16 14.07
C LEU A 291 -2.54 8.21 14.46
N SER A 292 -2.36 6.93 14.16
CA SER A 292 -3.29 5.87 14.56
C SER A 292 -2.60 4.85 15.46
N LEU A 293 -3.04 4.80 16.72
CA LEU A 293 -2.57 3.95 17.80
C LEU A 293 -3.69 3.11 18.43
N ASN A 294 -4.84 3.02 17.78
CA ASN A 294 -5.99 2.23 18.27
C ASN A 294 -5.59 0.79 18.57
N ASN A 295 -6.31 0.14 19.50
CA ASN A 295 -6.13 -1.28 19.80
C ASN A 295 -4.66 -1.60 20.14
N ASN A 296 -4.17 -0.95 21.18
CA ASN A 296 -2.86 -1.19 21.80
C ASN A 296 -3.03 -1.30 23.33
N ALA A 297 -1.93 -1.20 24.09
CA ALA A 297 -1.97 -1.28 25.56
C ALA A 297 -1.55 0.04 26.23
N ILE A 298 -1.65 1.17 25.52
CA ILE A 298 -1.11 2.49 25.89
C ILE A 298 -1.89 3.07 27.07
N SER A 299 -1.17 3.55 28.09
CA SER A 299 -1.74 4.27 29.21
C SER A 299 -1.19 5.69 29.34
N ASN A 300 0.07 5.92 28.96
CA ASN A 300 0.72 7.24 29.00
C ASN A 300 0.86 7.80 27.59
N ILE A 301 0.41 9.06 27.39
CA ILE A 301 0.47 9.78 26.12
C ILE A 301 1.25 11.10 26.20
N ASP A 302 2.15 11.26 27.17
CA ASP A 302 2.98 12.46 27.34
C ASP A 302 3.80 12.78 26.09
N ALA A 303 4.24 11.74 25.37
CA ALA A 303 4.99 11.85 24.12
C ALA A 303 4.26 12.67 23.04
N LEU A 304 2.92 12.76 23.10
CA LEU A 304 2.11 13.48 22.10
C LEU A 304 2.08 14.99 22.34
N SER A 305 2.51 15.48 23.51
CA SER A 305 2.31 16.87 23.96
C SER A 305 2.92 17.93 23.04
N ASN A 306 3.91 17.59 22.21
CA ASN A 306 4.62 18.50 21.30
C ASN A 306 4.20 18.32 19.80
N MET A 307 3.23 17.47 19.49
CA MET A 307 2.78 17.24 18.11
C MET A 307 1.78 18.32 17.65
N ALA A 308 2.23 19.56 17.60
CA ALA A 308 1.35 20.72 17.37
C ALA A 308 0.61 20.72 16.04
N ASP A 309 1.16 20.05 15.02
CA ASP A 309 0.55 19.96 13.68
C ASP A 309 -0.47 18.82 13.54
N LEU A 310 -0.68 18.01 14.60
CA LEU A 310 -1.55 16.84 14.54
C LEU A 310 -3.01 17.24 14.27
N GLU A 311 -3.56 16.69 13.18
CA GLU A 311 -4.94 16.91 12.74
C GLU A 311 -5.85 15.72 13.08
N ASN A 312 -5.34 14.48 12.94
CA ASN A 312 -6.11 13.28 13.17
C ASN A 312 -5.38 12.35 14.15
N LEU A 313 -6.04 12.07 15.27
CA LEU A 313 -5.50 11.24 16.34
C LEU A 313 -6.51 10.15 16.71
N PHE A 314 -6.06 8.89 16.59
CA PHE A 314 -6.87 7.71 16.86
C PHE A 314 -6.20 6.91 18.00
N LEU A 315 -6.85 6.86 19.17
CA LEU A 315 -6.36 6.26 20.42
C LEU A 315 -7.40 5.30 21.04
N SER A 316 -8.42 4.92 20.30
CA SER A 316 -9.49 4.03 20.79
C SER A 316 -8.96 2.67 21.23
N ASN A 317 -9.64 2.02 22.19
CA ASN A 317 -9.27 0.70 22.71
C ASN A 317 -7.83 0.66 23.26
N ASN A 318 -7.57 1.52 24.24
CA ASN A 318 -6.32 1.59 24.99
C ASN A 318 -6.63 1.60 26.51
N LYS A 319 -5.68 2.00 27.35
CA LYS A 319 -5.80 2.10 28.80
C LYS A 319 -5.59 3.53 29.30
N ILE A 320 -5.94 4.53 28.48
CA ILE A 320 -5.65 5.94 28.73
C ILE A 320 -6.64 6.46 29.77
N GLU A 321 -6.09 7.10 30.80
CA GLU A 321 -6.85 7.80 31.85
C GLU A 321 -6.64 9.32 31.77
N ASP A 322 -5.37 9.75 31.63
CA ASP A 322 -4.98 11.16 31.55
C ASP A 322 -4.77 11.60 30.10
N ILE A 323 -5.56 12.62 29.66
CA ILE A 323 -5.45 13.26 28.36
C ILE A 323 -4.97 14.71 28.44
N ALA A 324 -4.42 15.13 29.58
CA ALA A 324 -3.82 16.47 29.74
C ALA A 324 -2.72 16.80 28.69
N PRO A 325 -1.92 15.84 28.18
CA PRO A 325 -0.97 16.10 27.11
C PRO A 325 -1.60 16.67 25.83
N LEU A 326 -2.88 16.40 25.56
CA LEU A 326 -3.55 16.85 24.33
C LEU A 326 -3.91 18.36 24.34
N ARG A 327 -3.84 19.04 25.48
CA ARG A 327 -4.31 20.42 25.67
C ARG A 327 -3.74 21.46 24.70
N ARG A 328 -2.59 21.17 24.07
CA ARG A 328 -1.89 22.09 23.17
C ARG A 328 -2.10 21.76 21.68
N LEU A 329 -2.75 20.66 21.36
CA LEU A 329 -2.90 20.18 20.00
C LEU A 329 -4.03 20.92 19.27
N GLN A 330 -3.83 22.22 19.04
CA GLN A 330 -4.86 23.14 18.54
C GLN A 330 -5.33 22.83 17.12
N ASN A 331 -4.57 22.05 16.35
CA ASN A 331 -4.91 21.66 14.98
C ASN A 331 -5.76 20.39 14.88
N LEU A 332 -6.03 19.72 16.03
CA LEU A 332 -6.85 18.51 16.03
C LEU A 332 -8.25 18.78 15.49
N GLN A 333 -8.62 18.01 14.47
CA GLN A 333 -9.93 17.98 13.82
C GLN A 333 -10.68 16.71 14.13
N VAL A 334 -9.97 15.57 14.14
CA VAL A 334 -10.55 14.25 14.45
C VAL A 334 -9.82 13.65 15.65
N LEU A 335 -10.57 13.33 16.71
CA LEU A 335 -10.04 12.71 17.92
C LEU A 335 -10.93 11.53 18.33
N ARG A 336 -10.36 10.32 18.31
CA ARG A 336 -11.04 9.09 18.70
C ARG A 336 -10.41 8.53 19.97
N LEU A 337 -11.20 8.45 21.04
CA LEU A 337 -10.78 8.04 22.39
C LEU A 337 -11.71 6.97 22.99
N GLU A 338 -12.47 6.29 22.15
CA GLU A 338 -13.45 5.30 22.59
C GLU A 338 -12.76 4.16 23.35
N ASN A 339 -13.47 3.60 24.31
CA ASN A 339 -13.03 2.44 25.07
C ASN A 339 -11.66 2.67 25.74
N ASN A 340 -11.62 3.66 26.63
CA ASN A 340 -10.51 4.00 27.49
C ASN A 340 -11.02 4.16 28.95
N ALA A 341 -10.20 4.71 29.84
CA ALA A 341 -10.56 4.96 31.25
C ALA A 341 -10.67 6.47 31.58
N ILE A 342 -11.01 7.30 30.59
CA ILE A 342 -10.99 8.76 30.70
C ILE A 342 -12.13 9.23 31.62
N ASN A 343 -11.81 10.12 32.55
CA ASN A 343 -12.75 10.75 33.46
C ASN A 343 -12.69 12.28 33.46
N ASP A 344 -11.53 12.89 33.12
CA ASP A 344 -11.34 14.33 33.00
C ASP A 344 -11.01 14.71 31.54
N ILE A 345 -11.82 15.61 30.98
CA ILE A 345 -11.69 16.13 29.62
C ILE A 345 -11.42 17.64 29.59
N SER A 346 -10.95 18.21 30.70
CA SER A 346 -10.64 19.66 30.80
C SER A 346 -9.68 20.13 29.72
N SER A 347 -8.75 19.27 29.29
CA SER A 347 -7.77 19.49 28.22
C SER A 347 -8.41 19.78 26.87
N LEU A 348 -9.65 19.29 26.61
CA LEU A 348 -10.36 19.44 25.34
C LEU A 348 -11.09 20.79 25.21
N GLY A 349 -11.26 21.53 26.32
CA GLY A 349 -12.04 22.76 26.35
C GLY A 349 -11.51 23.88 25.43
N ASN A 350 -10.24 23.82 25.03
CA ASN A 350 -9.62 24.81 24.15
C ASN A 350 -9.29 24.31 22.74
N LEU A 351 -9.63 23.06 22.41
CA LEU A 351 -9.36 22.48 21.08
C LEU A 351 -10.48 22.91 20.11
N ARG A 352 -10.36 24.13 19.58
CA ARG A 352 -11.43 24.81 18.81
C ARG A 352 -11.61 24.28 17.38
N ASN A 353 -10.70 23.45 16.87
CA ASN A 353 -10.75 22.90 15.52
C ASN A 353 -11.38 21.50 15.46
N LEU A 354 -11.81 20.93 16.62
CA LEU A 354 -12.44 19.62 16.66
C LEU A 354 -13.75 19.62 15.87
N LYS A 355 -13.86 18.68 14.93
CA LYS A 355 -15.05 18.40 14.10
C LYS A 355 -15.66 17.05 14.42
N GLU A 356 -14.80 16.07 14.75
CA GLU A 356 -15.23 14.73 15.13
C GLU A 356 -14.54 14.36 16.44
N LEU A 357 -15.33 14.14 17.48
CA LEU A 357 -14.85 13.70 18.78
C LEU A 357 -15.62 12.46 19.22
N SER A 358 -14.92 11.37 19.51
CA SER A 358 -15.53 10.22 20.13
C SER A 358 -14.89 9.93 21.48
N LEU A 359 -15.74 9.89 22.51
CA LEU A 359 -15.45 9.55 23.91
C LEU A 359 -16.27 8.35 24.37
N ALA A 360 -16.93 7.65 23.45
CA ALA A 360 -17.80 6.52 23.77
C ALA A 360 -17.06 5.45 24.60
N HIS A 361 -17.81 4.69 25.41
CA HIS A 361 -17.25 3.64 26.25
C HIS A 361 -16.13 4.11 27.21
N ASN A 362 -16.26 5.31 27.76
CA ASN A 362 -15.48 5.80 28.90
C ASN A 362 -16.42 5.88 30.12
N PRO A 363 -16.57 4.78 30.90
CA PRO A 363 -17.61 4.68 31.92
C PRO A 363 -17.36 5.59 33.13
N SER A 364 -16.17 6.15 33.29
CA SER A 364 -15.86 7.12 34.33
C SER A 364 -16.10 8.57 33.92
N LEU A 365 -16.58 8.83 32.70
CA LEU A 365 -16.85 10.19 32.20
C LEU A 365 -18.25 10.64 32.55
N TYR A 366 -18.34 11.59 33.47
CA TYR A 366 -19.60 12.18 33.97
C TYR A 366 -19.79 13.65 33.57
N HIS A 367 -18.69 14.38 33.32
CA HIS A 367 -18.70 15.83 33.16
C HIS A 367 -18.16 16.24 31.80
N VAL A 368 -19.02 16.91 31.03
CA VAL A 368 -18.68 17.39 29.67
C VAL A 368 -18.68 18.91 29.56
N GLN A 369 -18.73 19.63 30.70
CA GLN A 369 -18.72 21.08 30.74
C GLN A 369 -17.59 21.73 29.90
N PRO A 370 -16.36 21.16 29.85
CA PRO A 370 -15.29 21.71 29.00
C PRO A 370 -15.65 21.75 27.51
N LEU A 371 -16.41 20.76 27.01
CA LEU A 371 -16.89 20.76 25.62
C LEU A 371 -18.07 21.71 25.38
N LEU A 372 -18.94 21.85 26.39
CA LEU A 372 -20.09 22.78 26.30
C LEU A 372 -19.64 24.23 26.19
N VAL A 373 -18.55 24.60 26.87
CA VAL A 373 -17.99 25.99 26.79
C VAL A 373 -16.98 26.15 25.67
N ASN A 374 -16.59 25.08 24.98
CA ASN A 374 -15.70 25.18 23.82
C ASN A 374 -16.46 25.85 22.65
N GLU A 375 -15.98 27.05 22.26
CA GLU A 375 -16.60 27.85 21.19
C GLU A 375 -16.39 27.25 19.79
N GLY A 376 -15.42 26.33 19.64
CA GLY A 376 -15.15 25.65 18.37
C GLY A 376 -16.08 24.47 18.12
N ILE A 377 -16.76 23.95 19.15
CA ILE A 377 -17.69 22.83 19.01
C ILE A 377 -19.10 23.36 18.82
N GLY A 378 -19.74 23.03 17.71
CA GLY A 378 -21.06 23.54 17.37
C GLY A 378 -21.68 22.90 16.14
N ARG A 379 -22.32 23.70 15.32
CA ARG A 379 -23.12 23.25 14.19
C ARG A 379 -22.30 22.51 13.16
N GLY A 380 -22.66 21.23 12.93
CA GLY A 380 -22.04 20.38 11.90
C GLY A 380 -20.91 19.50 12.43
N ASP A 381 -20.52 19.65 13.71
CA ASP A 381 -19.55 18.78 14.34
C ASP A 381 -20.21 17.51 14.86
N GLU A 382 -19.45 16.42 14.95
CA GLU A 382 -19.92 15.12 15.43
C GLU A 382 -19.32 14.80 16.80
N LEU A 383 -20.19 14.39 17.73
CA LEU A 383 -19.80 14.00 19.08
C LEU A 383 -20.40 12.65 19.44
N ASP A 384 -19.55 11.70 19.82
CA ASP A 384 -19.97 10.39 20.33
C ASP A 384 -19.71 10.26 21.83
N LEU A 385 -20.79 10.22 22.61
CA LEU A 385 -20.80 10.04 24.07
C LEU A 385 -21.52 8.75 24.49
N ARG A 386 -21.69 7.80 23.59
CA ARG A 386 -22.38 6.54 23.88
C ARG A 386 -21.66 5.76 24.97
N PHE A 387 -22.42 5.12 25.86
CA PHE A 387 -21.87 4.33 26.97
C PHE A 387 -20.93 5.12 27.89
N THR A 388 -21.22 6.41 28.08
CA THR A 388 -20.68 7.27 29.15
C THR A 388 -21.77 7.56 30.17
N TYR A 389 -21.40 8.14 31.32
CA TYR A 389 -22.39 8.57 32.36
C TYR A 389 -22.75 10.06 32.27
N VAL A 390 -22.64 10.65 31.09
CA VAL A 390 -23.00 12.04 30.82
C VAL A 390 -24.51 12.26 30.97
N ARG A 391 -24.91 13.37 31.59
CA ARG A 391 -26.33 13.70 31.85
C ARG A 391 -27.06 14.00 30.55
N CYS A 392 -28.34 13.61 30.48
CA CYS A 392 -29.19 13.93 29.34
C CYS A 392 -29.31 15.45 29.09
N SER A 393 -29.37 16.26 30.18
CA SER A 393 -29.38 17.73 30.05
C SER A 393 -28.16 18.30 29.33
N ASP A 394 -26.98 17.67 29.44
CA ASP A 394 -25.79 18.09 28.78
C ASP A 394 -25.81 17.68 27.31
N MET A 395 -26.43 16.55 26.99
CA MET A 395 -26.66 16.10 25.61
C MET A 395 -27.64 17.04 24.90
N ASP A 396 -28.73 17.45 25.54
CA ASP A 396 -29.70 18.41 25.01
C ASP A 396 -28.98 19.74 24.68
N ALA A 397 -28.08 20.18 25.57
CA ALA A 397 -27.29 21.42 25.36
C ALA A 397 -26.35 21.35 24.13
N PHE A 398 -25.82 20.16 23.78
CA PHE A 398 -25.06 20.00 22.55
C PHE A 398 -25.97 20.07 21.31
N GLU A 399 -27.17 19.51 21.37
CA GLU A 399 -28.14 19.61 20.27
C GLU A 399 -28.58 21.06 20.05
N ASP A 400 -28.78 21.82 21.10
CA ASP A 400 -29.07 23.27 21.03
C ASP A 400 -27.94 24.05 20.38
N LYS A 401 -26.68 23.60 20.54
CA LYS A 401 -25.51 24.14 19.82
C LYS A 401 -25.45 23.68 18.35
N GLY A 402 -26.30 22.73 17.93
CA GLY A 402 -26.32 22.17 16.58
C GLY A 402 -25.28 21.07 16.34
N VAL A 403 -24.74 20.48 17.41
CA VAL A 403 -23.82 19.34 17.34
C VAL A 403 -24.60 18.07 16.95
N THR A 404 -24.04 17.27 16.06
CA THR A 404 -24.58 15.96 15.71
C THR A 404 -24.13 14.92 16.75
N LEU A 405 -25.04 14.52 17.62
CA LEU A 405 -24.78 13.43 18.58
C LEU A 405 -24.98 12.06 17.94
N LEU A 406 -23.95 11.20 17.99
CA LEU A 406 -24.12 9.80 17.67
C LEU A 406 -24.85 9.12 18.84
N ARG A 407 -26.11 8.75 18.63
CA ARG A 407 -26.96 8.11 19.62
C ARG A 407 -27.01 6.62 19.43
N VAL A 408 -26.86 5.88 20.54
CA VAL A 408 -27.43 4.52 20.62
C VAL A 408 -28.92 4.70 20.85
N THR A 409 -29.75 4.11 19.99
CA THR A 409 -31.02 3.60 20.48
C THR A 409 -30.67 2.63 21.61
N ALA A 410 -30.94 3.01 22.88
CA ALA A 410 -30.77 2.14 24.00
C ALA A 410 -31.41 0.81 23.65
N LEU A 411 -30.87 -0.31 24.19
CA LEU A 411 -31.42 -1.66 24.03
C LEU A 411 -32.94 -1.73 24.35
N ASN A 412 -33.52 -0.66 24.89
CA ASN A 412 -34.93 -0.52 25.28
C ASN A 412 -35.66 0.65 24.57
N GLY A 413 -35.12 1.24 23.48
CA GLY A 413 -35.88 2.19 22.66
C GLY A 413 -36.12 3.57 23.29
N SER A 414 -35.47 3.93 24.40
CA SER A 414 -35.55 5.27 24.98
C SER A 414 -34.25 6.02 24.70
N ALA A 415 -34.28 6.86 23.64
CA ALA A 415 -33.36 7.97 23.51
C ALA A 415 -33.43 8.86 24.77
N CYS A 416 -32.39 9.67 25.03
CA CYS A 416 -32.44 10.71 26.08
C CYS A 416 -33.57 11.75 25.88
N ALA A 417 -34.63 11.45 25.19
CA ALA A 417 -35.86 12.21 25.14
C ALA A 417 -36.59 12.03 26.48
N GLY A 418 -36.06 12.66 27.52
CA GLY A 418 -36.79 12.88 28.76
C GLY A 418 -36.77 11.80 29.83
N ARG A 419 -35.82 10.87 29.85
CA ARG A 419 -35.68 9.93 30.98
C ARG A 419 -34.22 9.70 31.37
N ARG A 420 -33.99 9.82 32.69
CA ARG A 420 -32.77 9.37 33.36
C ARG A 420 -32.47 7.92 32.95
N LEU A 421 -31.23 7.65 32.54
CA LEU A 421 -30.63 6.37 32.85
C LEU A 421 -30.60 6.35 34.38
N GLU A 422 -31.36 5.48 35.01
CA GLU A 422 -31.34 5.33 36.45
C GLU A 422 -29.91 5.00 36.84
N ASP A 423 -29.42 5.76 37.84
CA ASP A 423 -28.17 5.45 38.53
C ASP A 423 -28.27 4.00 39.06
N PRO A 424 -27.15 3.23 39.03
CA PRO A 424 -27.11 1.90 39.58
C PRO A 424 -27.31 1.88 41.08
#